data_e3785b851aba92d0ee958a84b6ac5ae1
#
_entry.id   e3785b851aba92d0ee958a84b6ac5ae1
#
_cell.length_a   1.000
_cell.length_b   1.000
_cell.length_c   1.000
_cell.angle_alpha   90.00
_cell.angle_beta   90.00
_cell.angle_gamma   90.00
#
_symmetry.space_group_name_H-M   'P 1'
#
loop_
_entity.id
_entity.type
_entity.pdbx_description
1 polymer ?
#
loop_
_entity_poly.entity_id
_entity_poly.type
_entity_poly.pdbx_seq_one_letter_code
_entity_poly.pdbx_strand_id
1 'polypeptide(L)'
;MEIEMVTGRIAQNLEHLKRYTSTPDAGCTRLPFTKETREAVDYLRKEMEEIGLEVKEDAAGNIYGILRGTDQALPCVMTGSHIDSVLHGGNYDGIGGVVCSLEVARQIVEMGLEHKRDLVVIGFMDEEGMRFGTGYFGSGAILGHRNAEYTRQFSDINGVTIAEAMREYGLDPDKVEDAAWPEGSIGNFVEAHIEQGPVLDQKNIEIG
;
A
#
# COMPACT_ATOMS: atom_id res chain seq x y z
N MET A 1 25.51 -0.15 -15.47
CA MET A 1 25.12 1.02 -14.66
C MET A 1 24.79 0.48 -13.28
N GLU A 2 25.53 0.86 -12.28
CA GLU A 2 25.33 0.41 -10.91
C GLU A 2 24.24 1.31 -10.28
N ILE A 3 23.16 0.71 -9.78
CA ILE A 3 22.12 1.44 -9.06
C ILE A 3 22.58 1.47 -7.60
N GLU A 4 23.03 2.62 -7.15
CA GLU A 4 23.36 2.83 -5.73
C GLU A 4 22.07 3.09 -4.96
N MET A 5 21.60 2.09 -4.23
CA MET A 5 20.41 2.21 -3.39
C MET A 5 20.67 3.19 -2.24
N VAL A 6 19.84 4.23 -2.15
CA VAL A 6 19.93 5.21 -1.07
C VAL A 6 19.19 4.68 0.17
N THR A 7 19.79 3.72 0.83
CA THR A 7 19.23 3.04 2.02
C THR A 7 18.85 4.01 3.14
N GLY A 8 19.52 5.17 3.23
CA GLY A 8 19.18 6.21 4.20
C GLY A 8 17.78 6.78 4.03
N ARG A 9 17.27 6.93 2.79
CA ARG A 9 15.90 7.43 2.53
C ARG A 9 14.84 6.39 2.91
N ILE A 10 15.10 5.12 2.62
CA ILE A 10 14.21 4.02 3.04
C ILE A 10 14.08 4.03 4.57
N ALA A 11 15.21 4.09 5.30
CA ALA A 11 15.20 4.14 6.74
C ALA A 11 14.46 5.38 7.29
N GLN A 12 14.64 6.55 6.69
CA GLN A 12 13.95 7.78 7.09
C GLN A 12 12.43 7.67 6.90
N ASN A 13 11.97 7.16 5.77
CA ASN A 13 10.55 6.95 5.49
C ASN A 13 9.93 5.96 6.49
N LEU A 14 10.60 4.85 6.78
CA LEU A 14 10.14 3.87 7.76
C LEU A 14 10.08 4.46 9.18
N GLU A 15 11.12 5.23 9.60
CA GLU A 15 11.11 5.92 10.88
C GLU A 15 10.02 7.00 10.99
N HIS A 16 9.62 7.60 9.87
CA HIS A 16 8.50 8.53 9.86
C HIS A 16 7.17 7.80 9.98
N LEU A 17 6.96 6.77 9.18
CA LEU A 17 5.71 6.01 9.10
C LEU A 17 5.38 5.24 10.38
N LYS A 18 6.39 4.77 11.13
CA LYS A 18 6.16 4.10 12.43
C LYS A 18 5.49 4.98 13.48
N ARG A 19 5.48 6.31 13.29
CA ARG A 19 4.83 7.26 14.23
C ARG A 19 3.30 7.21 14.11
N TYR A 20 2.78 6.75 12.99
CA TYR A 20 1.35 6.65 12.74
C TYR A 20 0.81 5.31 13.26
N THR A 21 0.65 5.24 14.57
CA THR A 21 0.22 4.06 15.31
C THR A 21 -0.61 4.46 16.52
N SER A 22 -1.64 3.70 16.85
CA SER A 22 -2.41 3.87 18.09
C SER A 22 -1.69 3.30 19.33
N THR A 23 -0.55 2.59 19.14
CA THR A 23 0.24 1.95 20.23
C THR A 23 1.72 2.33 20.14
N PRO A 24 2.09 3.63 20.36
CA PRO A 24 3.44 4.13 20.08
C PRO A 24 4.55 3.44 20.87
N ASP A 25 4.24 2.87 22.04
CA ASP A 25 5.22 2.21 22.91
C ASP A 25 5.21 0.67 22.78
N ALA A 26 4.38 0.12 21.91
CA ALA A 26 4.12 -1.33 21.86
C ALA A 26 3.93 -1.86 20.43
N GLY A 27 4.78 -1.46 19.50
CA GLY A 27 4.70 -1.85 18.11
C GLY A 27 3.76 -0.97 17.27
N CYS A 28 3.55 -1.36 16.03
CA CYS A 28 2.66 -0.65 15.12
C CYS A 28 1.24 -1.22 15.20
N THR A 29 0.26 -0.37 15.51
CA THR A 29 -1.16 -0.68 15.36
C THR A 29 -1.79 0.40 14.49
N ARG A 30 -1.94 0.10 13.21
CA ARG A 30 -2.52 0.98 12.19
C ARG A 30 -3.62 0.22 11.47
N LEU A 31 -4.80 0.23 12.07
CA LEU A 31 -5.96 -0.48 11.53
C LEU A 31 -6.55 0.28 10.32
N PRO A 32 -7.17 -0.43 9.36
CA PRO A 32 -7.76 0.19 8.19
C PRO A 32 -8.87 1.19 8.56
N PHE A 33 -8.97 2.26 7.77
CA PHE A 33 -9.97 3.32 7.93
C PHE A 33 -9.92 4.02 9.30
N THR A 34 -8.72 4.16 9.88
CA THR A 34 -8.48 4.93 11.11
C THR A 34 -7.74 6.23 10.81
N LYS A 35 -7.62 7.07 11.84
CA LYS A 35 -6.80 8.29 11.77
C LYS A 35 -5.34 7.98 11.44
N GLU A 36 -4.78 6.95 12.06
CA GLU A 36 -3.39 6.53 11.87
C GLU A 36 -3.13 6.12 10.42
N THR A 37 -4.10 5.42 9.81
CA THR A 37 -4.02 5.06 8.38
C THR A 37 -4.14 6.29 7.49
N ARG A 38 -5.03 7.25 7.83
CA ARG A 38 -5.14 8.51 7.08
C ARG A 38 -3.83 9.30 7.11
N GLU A 39 -3.21 9.42 8.28
CA GLU A 39 -1.92 10.11 8.43
C GLU A 39 -0.81 9.42 7.61
N ALA A 40 -0.79 8.09 7.58
CA ALA A 40 0.16 7.33 6.74
C ALA A 40 -0.10 7.52 5.23
N VAL A 41 -1.36 7.48 4.81
CA VAL A 41 -1.77 7.74 3.41
C VAL A 41 -1.39 9.16 2.97
N ASP A 42 -1.64 10.15 3.80
CA ASP A 42 -1.31 11.55 3.51
C ASP A 42 0.22 11.76 3.40
N TYR A 43 1.00 11.08 4.24
CA TYR A 43 2.45 11.06 4.13
C TYR A 43 2.93 10.41 2.84
N LEU A 44 2.42 9.22 2.51
CA LEU A 44 2.75 8.52 1.27
C LEU A 44 2.37 9.33 0.03
N ARG A 45 1.22 9.98 0.04
CA ARG A 45 0.78 10.90 -1.01
C ARG A 45 1.82 11.98 -1.26
N LYS A 46 2.27 12.64 -0.21
CA LYS A 46 3.28 13.69 -0.28
C LYS A 46 4.60 13.17 -0.88
N GLU A 47 5.09 12.03 -0.41
CA GLU A 47 6.31 11.40 -0.93
C GLU A 47 6.19 11.05 -2.42
N MET A 48 5.03 10.53 -2.85
CA MET A 48 4.74 10.24 -4.26
C MET A 48 4.69 11.52 -5.10
N GLU A 49 4.05 12.58 -4.61
CA GLU A 49 3.98 13.88 -5.28
C GLU A 49 5.37 14.53 -5.41
N GLU A 50 6.23 14.42 -4.37
CA GLU A 50 7.60 14.93 -4.40
C GLU A 50 8.50 14.19 -5.42
N ILE A 51 8.21 12.92 -5.70
CA ILE A 51 8.86 12.16 -6.78
C ILE A 51 8.37 12.62 -8.16
N GLY A 52 7.19 13.23 -8.23
CA GLY A 52 6.54 13.63 -9.47
C GLY A 52 5.59 12.58 -10.04
N LEU A 53 5.09 11.67 -9.22
CA LEU A 53 4.08 10.70 -9.61
C LEU A 53 2.69 11.36 -9.74
N GLU A 54 1.86 10.84 -10.63
CA GLU A 54 0.43 11.16 -10.70
C GLU A 54 -0.30 10.39 -9.60
N VAL A 55 -0.65 11.07 -8.48
CA VAL A 55 -1.16 10.42 -7.28
C VAL A 55 -2.66 10.36 -7.25
N LYS A 56 -3.20 9.22 -6.86
CA LYS A 56 -4.65 8.97 -6.69
C LYS A 56 -4.91 8.13 -5.44
N GLU A 57 -6.09 8.34 -4.87
CA GLU A 57 -6.69 7.44 -3.89
C GLU A 57 -7.97 6.89 -4.52
N ASP A 58 -8.14 5.57 -4.52
CA ASP A 58 -9.31 4.94 -5.12
C ASP A 58 -10.49 4.84 -4.15
N ALA A 59 -11.62 4.33 -4.65
CA ALA A 59 -12.85 4.19 -3.88
C ALA A 59 -12.76 3.18 -2.73
N ALA A 60 -11.73 2.33 -2.70
CA ALA A 60 -11.45 1.40 -1.60
C ALA A 60 -10.46 1.98 -0.59
N GLY A 61 -9.85 3.15 -0.87
CA GLY A 61 -8.86 3.80 -0.03
C GLY A 61 -7.42 3.37 -0.30
N ASN A 62 -7.15 2.64 -1.37
CA ASN A 62 -5.79 2.39 -1.81
C ASN A 62 -5.18 3.71 -2.29
N ILE A 63 -3.95 4.01 -1.84
CA ILE A 63 -3.15 5.12 -2.38
C ILE A 63 -2.19 4.60 -3.43
N TYR A 64 -2.15 5.24 -4.60
CA TYR A 64 -1.17 4.88 -5.62
C TYR A 64 -0.67 6.09 -6.41
N GLY A 65 0.58 5.98 -6.86
CA GLY A 65 1.22 6.97 -7.72
C GLY A 65 1.70 6.33 -9.02
N ILE A 66 1.48 7.02 -10.14
CA ILE A 66 1.81 6.55 -11.48
C ILE A 66 2.99 7.35 -12.03
N LEU A 67 4.09 6.68 -12.32
CA LEU A 67 5.17 7.19 -13.14
C LEU A 67 4.91 6.79 -14.60
N ARG A 68 4.61 7.77 -15.45
CA ARG A 68 4.22 7.52 -16.83
C ARG A 68 5.36 6.99 -17.67
N GLY A 69 5.10 5.89 -18.37
CA GLY A 69 5.98 5.34 -19.40
C GLY A 69 5.77 6.01 -20.75
N THR A 70 6.60 5.65 -21.72
CA THR A 70 6.53 6.18 -23.10
C THR A 70 5.43 5.55 -23.94
N ASP A 71 4.86 4.41 -23.51
CA ASP A 71 3.79 3.67 -24.22
C ASP A 71 2.69 3.25 -23.25
N GLN A 72 1.71 4.11 -23.08
CA GLN A 72 0.57 3.91 -22.18
C GLN A 72 -0.46 2.88 -22.68
N ALA A 73 -0.29 2.34 -23.88
CA ALA A 73 -1.12 1.24 -24.38
C ALA A 73 -0.69 -0.12 -23.79
N LEU A 74 0.52 -0.19 -23.21
CA LEU A 74 1.00 -1.41 -22.56
C LEU A 74 0.43 -1.54 -21.14
N PRO A 75 0.15 -2.77 -20.67
CA PRO A 75 -0.18 -3.02 -19.27
C PRO A 75 0.93 -2.49 -18.34
N CYS A 76 0.56 -1.91 -17.21
CA CYS A 76 1.50 -1.34 -16.26
C CYS A 76 2.33 -2.43 -15.53
N VAL A 77 3.43 -2.00 -14.94
CA VAL A 77 4.11 -2.73 -13.86
C VAL A 77 3.69 -2.08 -12.55
N MET A 78 3.11 -2.86 -11.66
CA MET A 78 2.69 -2.40 -10.34
C MET A 78 3.63 -2.96 -9.28
N THR A 79 3.98 -2.15 -8.30
CA THR A 79 4.79 -2.57 -7.15
C THR A 79 4.30 -1.85 -5.90
N GLY A 80 4.42 -2.49 -4.76
CA GLY A 80 3.93 -1.96 -3.48
C GLY A 80 3.62 -3.08 -2.52
N SER A 81 2.88 -2.77 -1.48
CA SER A 81 2.36 -3.67 -0.46
C SER A 81 1.23 -2.98 0.30
N HIS A 82 0.90 -3.46 1.50
CA HIS A 82 -0.16 -2.88 2.32
C HIS A 82 0.33 -1.78 3.28
N ILE A 83 -0.63 -0.98 3.77
CA ILE A 83 -0.38 0.14 4.67
C ILE A 83 -0.75 -0.22 6.11
N ASP A 84 -1.79 -1.02 6.28
CA ASP A 84 -2.31 -1.45 7.59
C ASP A 84 -1.36 -2.42 8.28
N SER A 85 -1.62 -2.69 9.54
CA SER A 85 -0.87 -3.64 10.36
C SER A 85 -1.80 -4.45 11.25
N VAL A 86 -1.31 -5.57 11.76
CA VAL A 86 -1.93 -6.27 12.90
C VAL A 86 -1.81 -5.42 14.19
N LEU A 87 -2.46 -5.86 15.27
CA LEU A 87 -2.27 -5.25 16.59
C LEU A 87 -0.84 -5.49 17.07
N HIS A 88 -0.17 -4.42 17.52
CA HIS A 88 1.22 -4.48 18.00
C HIS A 88 2.20 -5.11 16.99
N GLY A 89 1.94 -4.91 15.70
CA GLY A 89 2.73 -5.45 14.60
C GLY A 89 4.14 -4.87 14.49
N GLY A 90 4.92 -5.43 13.57
CA GLY A 90 6.24 -4.91 13.21
C GLY A 90 6.15 -3.58 12.46
N ASN A 91 7.28 -2.85 12.43
CA ASN A 91 7.34 -1.56 11.73
C ASN A 91 7.70 -1.69 10.24
N TYR A 92 7.85 -2.90 9.74
CA TYR A 92 8.30 -3.16 8.37
C TYR A 92 7.29 -3.96 7.55
N ASP A 93 6.38 -4.65 8.23
CA ASP A 93 5.35 -5.47 7.62
C ASP A 93 4.46 -4.63 6.70
N GLY A 94 4.32 -5.04 5.45
CA GLY A 94 3.65 -4.32 4.38
C GLY A 94 4.31 -3.00 3.99
N ILE A 95 4.39 -2.08 4.95
CA ILE A 95 4.89 -0.72 4.71
C ILE A 95 6.33 -0.69 4.20
N GLY A 96 7.15 -1.69 4.51
CA GLY A 96 8.50 -1.86 3.97
C GLY A 96 8.49 -1.99 2.46
N GLY A 97 7.58 -2.80 1.92
CA GLY A 97 7.40 -2.98 0.48
C GLY A 97 6.94 -1.70 -0.22
N VAL A 98 6.03 -0.94 0.40
CA VAL A 98 5.59 0.36 -0.13
C VAL A 98 6.76 1.34 -0.21
N VAL A 99 7.56 1.45 0.86
CA VAL A 99 8.71 2.37 0.91
C VAL A 99 9.82 1.96 -0.07
N CYS A 100 10.10 0.66 -0.21
CA CYS A 100 11.04 0.17 -1.21
C CYS A 100 10.57 0.52 -2.63
N SER A 101 9.28 0.39 -2.91
CA SER A 101 8.70 0.73 -4.20
C SER A 101 8.75 2.24 -4.51
N LEU A 102 8.56 3.09 -3.49
CA LEU A 102 8.78 4.54 -3.60
C LEU A 102 10.22 4.86 -3.96
N GLU A 103 11.19 4.21 -3.31
CA GLU A 103 12.60 4.43 -3.61
C GLU A 103 12.97 3.99 -5.03
N VAL A 104 12.42 2.87 -5.52
CA VAL A 104 12.60 2.44 -6.91
C VAL A 104 12.08 3.50 -7.88
N ALA A 105 10.87 4.02 -7.67
CA ALA A 105 10.31 5.09 -8.52
C ALA A 105 11.19 6.35 -8.48
N ARG A 106 11.66 6.76 -7.31
CA ARG A 106 12.55 7.90 -7.11
C ARG A 106 13.86 7.72 -7.86
N GLN A 107 14.48 6.54 -7.78
CA GLN A 107 15.71 6.22 -8.50
C GLN A 107 15.53 6.30 -10.03
N ILE A 108 14.42 5.80 -10.56
CA ILE A 108 14.11 5.89 -11.97
C ILE A 108 14.06 7.35 -12.43
N VAL A 109 13.39 8.21 -11.66
CA VAL A 109 13.28 9.65 -11.95
C VAL A 109 14.63 10.35 -11.85
N GLU A 110 15.37 10.16 -10.74
CA GLU A 110 16.66 10.82 -10.49
C GLU A 110 17.73 10.43 -11.52
N MET A 111 17.71 9.19 -11.97
CA MET A 111 18.64 8.68 -12.99
C MET A 111 18.20 8.97 -14.43
N GLY A 112 16.99 9.52 -14.63
CA GLY A 112 16.42 9.79 -15.95
C GLY A 112 16.25 8.52 -16.79
N LEU A 113 15.87 7.38 -16.16
CA LEU A 113 15.72 6.12 -16.86
C LEU A 113 14.44 6.10 -17.70
N GLU A 114 14.60 5.88 -19.00
CA GLU A 114 13.45 5.66 -19.89
C GLU A 114 12.83 4.28 -19.63
N HIS A 115 11.52 4.23 -19.53
CA HIS A 115 10.74 3.00 -19.44
C HIS A 115 9.49 3.08 -20.31
N LYS A 116 9.06 1.93 -20.84
CA LYS A 116 7.92 1.88 -21.78
C LYS A 116 6.58 1.85 -21.06
N ARG A 117 6.45 0.98 -20.04
CA ARG A 117 5.22 0.78 -19.31
C ARG A 117 5.09 1.79 -18.19
N ASP A 118 3.86 2.16 -17.85
CA ASP A 118 3.63 2.89 -16.60
C ASP A 118 4.14 2.04 -15.41
N LEU A 119 4.85 2.69 -14.48
CA LEU A 119 5.17 2.11 -13.18
C LEU A 119 4.16 2.66 -12.16
N VAL A 120 3.51 1.77 -11.44
CA VAL A 120 2.54 2.12 -10.40
C VAL A 120 3.08 1.69 -9.04
N VAL A 121 3.26 2.66 -8.15
CA VAL A 121 3.57 2.39 -6.73
C VAL A 121 2.26 2.43 -5.96
N ILE A 122 1.93 1.36 -5.23
CA ILE A 122 0.66 1.23 -4.51
C ILE A 122 0.84 0.90 -3.04
N GLY A 123 -0.02 1.47 -2.20
CA GLY A 123 -0.27 1.06 -0.82
C GLY A 123 -1.69 0.54 -0.69
N PHE A 124 -1.86 -0.75 -0.43
CA PHE A 124 -3.17 -1.38 -0.27
C PHE A 124 -3.78 -1.09 1.10
N MET A 125 -5.10 -0.92 1.11
CA MET A 125 -5.91 -0.77 2.32
C MET A 125 -6.41 -2.14 2.79
N ASP A 126 -6.26 -2.44 4.10
CA ASP A 126 -6.85 -3.61 4.78
C ASP A 126 -6.44 -4.95 4.13
N GLU A 127 -5.14 -5.22 4.13
CA GLU A 127 -4.59 -6.51 3.70
C GLU A 127 -4.77 -7.56 4.79
N GLU A 128 -4.40 -7.20 6.03
CA GLU A 128 -4.30 -8.08 7.20
C GLU A 128 -5.67 -8.57 7.72
N GLY A 129 -6.74 -7.83 7.42
CA GLY A 129 -8.08 -8.16 7.90
C GLY A 129 -8.24 -8.08 9.41
N MET A 130 -7.30 -7.45 10.13
CA MET A 130 -7.25 -7.44 11.58
C MET A 130 -8.46 -6.76 12.21
N ARG A 131 -8.98 -5.71 11.58
CA ARG A 131 -10.12 -4.95 12.10
C ARG A 131 -11.45 -5.66 11.89
N PHE A 132 -11.67 -6.21 10.71
CA PHE A 132 -12.99 -6.71 10.28
C PHE A 132 -13.08 -8.24 10.15
N GLY A 133 -11.98 -8.96 10.42
CA GLY A 133 -11.93 -10.41 10.30
C GLY A 133 -11.95 -10.93 8.85
N THR A 134 -11.67 -10.04 7.90
CA THR A 134 -11.57 -10.37 6.46
C THR A 134 -10.49 -9.49 5.83
N GLY A 135 -9.52 -10.13 5.19
CA GLY A 135 -8.37 -9.43 4.58
C GLY A 135 -8.49 -9.23 3.08
N TYR A 136 -7.40 -8.70 2.51
CA TYR A 136 -7.26 -8.44 1.06
C TYR A 136 -8.36 -7.51 0.52
N PHE A 137 -8.80 -6.53 1.33
CA PHE A 137 -9.90 -5.65 0.93
C PHE A 137 -9.47 -4.77 -0.27
N GLY A 138 -8.37 -4.06 -0.13
CA GLY A 138 -7.88 -3.13 -1.15
C GLY A 138 -7.46 -3.82 -2.44
N SER A 139 -6.66 -4.89 -2.35
CA SER A 139 -6.24 -5.68 -3.52
C SER A 139 -7.43 -6.38 -4.18
N GLY A 140 -8.38 -6.89 -3.38
CA GLY A 140 -9.62 -7.48 -3.90
C GLY A 140 -10.52 -6.45 -4.59
N ALA A 141 -10.51 -5.18 -4.18
CA ALA A 141 -11.23 -4.11 -4.85
C ALA A 141 -10.63 -3.80 -6.22
N ILE A 142 -9.29 -3.71 -6.33
CA ILE A 142 -8.57 -3.56 -7.60
C ILE A 142 -8.96 -4.67 -8.60
N LEU A 143 -9.14 -5.90 -8.11
CA LEU A 143 -9.53 -7.06 -8.93
C LEU A 143 -11.04 -7.16 -9.19
N GLY A 144 -11.85 -6.20 -8.72
CA GLY A 144 -13.31 -6.21 -8.89
C GLY A 144 -14.04 -7.22 -8.01
N HIS A 145 -13.41 -7.71 -6.93
CA HIS A 145 -13.98 -8.71 -6.03
C HIS A 145 -14.68 -8.10 -4.81
N ARG A 146 -14.81 -6.78 -4.74
CA ARG A 146 -15.46 -6.06 -3.65
C ARG A 146 -16.59 -5.21 -4.18
N ASN A 147 -17.74 -5.25 -3.51
CA ASN A 147 -18.92 -4.49 -3.85
C ASN A 147 -19.55 -3.85 -2.59
N ALA A 148 -20.55 -3.02 -2.78
CA ALA A 148 -21.23 -2.34 -1.70
C ALA A 148 -21.87 -3.28 -0.67
N GLU A 149 -22.34 -4.45 -1.07
CA GLU A 149 -22.89 -5.47 -0.16
C GLU A 149 -21.78 -6.06 0.73
N TYR A 150 -20.61 -6.36 0.15
CA TYR A 150 -19.46 -6.85 0.90
C TYR A 150 -19.10 -5.92 2.06
N THR A 151 -19.11 -4.61 1.84
CA THR A 151 -18.75 -3.62 2.87
C THR A 151 -19.72 -3.60 4.06
N ARG A 152 -20.92 -4.15 3.91
CA ARG A 152 -21.96 -4.23 4.95
C ARG A 152 -21.99 -5.57 5.70
N GLN A 153 -21.26 -6.58 5.22
CA GLN A 153 -21.29 -7.95 5.77
C GLN A 153 -20.35 -8.11 6.98
N PHE A 154 -19.25 -7.38 7.00
CA PHE A 154 -18.21 -7.54 8.02
C PHE A 154 -18.15 -6.32 8.93
N SER A 155 -17.93 -6.58 10.23
CA SER A 155 -17.85 -5.52 11.24
C SER A 155 -16.70 -5.80 12.21
N ASP A 156 -16.21 -4.75 12.81
CA ASP A 156 -15.21 -4.84 13.89
C ASP A 156 -15.84 -5.30 15.22
N ILE A 157 -15.00 -5.44 16.25
CA ILE A 157 -15.41 -5.91 17.59
C ILE A 157 -16.48 -4.97 18.24
N ASN A 158 -16.59 -3.74 17.79
CA ASN A 158 -17.58 -2.75 18.27
C ASN A 158 -18.86 -2.76 17.44
N GLY A 159 -18.95 -3.63 16.42
CA GLY A 159 -20.07 -3.71 15.52
C GLY A 159 -20.07 -2.65 14.39
N VAL A 160 -18.96 -1.90 14.22
CA VAL A 160 -18.82 -0.94 13.13
C VAL A 160 -18.49 -1.71 11.84
N THR A 161 -19.35 -1.59 10.84
CA THR A 161 -19.17 -2.24 9.54
C THR A 161 -18.05 -1.57 8.73
N ILE A 162 -17.49 -2.29 7.72
CA ILE A 162 -16.56 -1.68 6.76
C ILE A 162 -17.20 -0.45 6.12
N ALA A 163 -18.48 -0.52 5.74
CA ALA A 163 -19.21 0.59 5.13
C ALA A 163 -19.28 1.83 6.03
N GLU A 164 -19.50 1.65 7.34
CA GLU A 164 -19.52 2.74 8.31
C GLU A 164 -18.12 3.33 8.49
N ALA A 165 -17.11 2.48 8.64
CA ALA A 165 -15.72 2.92 8.76
C ALA A 165 -15.23 3.68 7.51
N MET A 166 -15.59 3.23 6.30
CA MET A 166 -15.32 3.93 5.05
C MET A 166 -15.94 5.34 5.04
N ARG A 167 -17.21 5.49 5.47
CA ARG A 167 -17.86 6.82 5.54
C ARG A 167 -17.17 7.75 6.52
N GLU A 168 -16.81 7.24 7.70
CA GLU A 168 -16.05 8.02 8.71
C GLU A 168 -14.68 8.44 8.18
N TYR A 169 -14.06 7.58 7.37
CA TYR A 169 -12.79 7.85 6.72
C TYR A 169 -12.89 8.84 5.55
N GLY A 170 -14.11 9.13 5.06
CA GLY A 170 -14.38 10.07 3.96
C GLY A 170 -14.56 9.41 2.60
N LEU A 171 -14.77 8.09 2.56
CA LEU A 171 -15.06 7.32 1.35
C LEU A 171 -16.55 6.99 1.22
N ASP A 172 -16.98 6.71 0.00
CA ASP A 172 -18.35 6.26 -0.29
C ASP A 172 -18.35 4.74 -0.53
N PRO A 173 -18.87 3.91 0.42
CA PRO A 173 -18.88 2.47 0.27
C PRO A 173 -19.77 1.97 -0.88
N ASP A 174 -20.70 2.80 -1.36
CA ASP A 174 -21.54 2.47 -2.51
C ASP A 174 -20.80 2.60 -3.85
N LYS A 175 -19.58 3.17 -3.82
CA LYS A 175 -18.68 3.32 -4.97
C LYS A 175 -17.44 2.43 -4.92
N VAL A 176 -17.35 1.50 -3.97
CA VAL A 176 -16.16 0.64 -3.83
C VAL A 176 -15.81 -0.10 -5.12
N GLU A 177 -16.80 -0.43 -5.95
CA GLU A 177 -16.61 -1.08 -7.25
C GLU A 177 -15.85 -0.20 -8.26
N ASP A 178 -15.85 1.13 -8.08
CA ASP A 178 -15.10 2.07 -8.92
C ASP A 178 -13.57 1.93 -8.71
N ALA A 179 -13.13 1.21 -7.68
CA ALA A 179 -11.73 0.89 -7.47
C ALA A 179 -11.21 -0.20 -8.42
N ALA A 180 -12.08 -0.91 -9.13
CA ALA A 180 -11.69 -2.01 -10.01
C ALA A 180 -10.90 -1.50 -11.23
N TRP A 181 -9.75 -2.11 -11.48
CA TRP A 181 -8.96 -1.84 -12.67
C TRP A 181 -9.41 -2.73 -13.83
N PRO A 182 -9.33 -2.23 -15.08
CA PRO A 182 -9.67 -3.04 -16.24
C PRO A 182 -8.85 -4.32 -16.30
N GLU A 183 -9.48 -5.43 -16.69
CA GLU A 183 -8.79 -6.70 -16.90
C GLU A 183 -7.65 -6.54 -17.90
N GLY A 184 -6.47 -7.09 -17.56
CA GLY A 184 -5.27 -7.01 -18.38
C GLY A 184 -4.53 -5.68 -18.33
N SER A 185 -4.99 -4.68 -17.55
CA SER A 185 -4.30 -3.39 -17.39
C SER A 185 -3.04 -3.49 -16.51
N ILE A 186 -2.96 -4.48 -15.63
CA ILE A 186 -1.80 -4.80 -14.79
C ILE A 186 -1.06 -5.97 -15.45
N GLY A 187 0.13 -5.72 -15.99
CA GLY A 187 0.92 -6.75 -16.64
C GLY A 187 1.76 -7.59 -15.67
N ASN A 188 2.30 -6.94 -14.65
CA ASN A 188 3.11 -7.56 -13.60
C ASN A 188 2.85 -6.86 -12.27
N PHE A 189 2.85 -7.64 -11.18
CA PHE A 189 2.92 -7.14 -9.82
C PHE A 189 4.18 -7.69 -9.14
N VAL A 190 4.96 -6.81 -8.51
CA VAL A 190 6.16 -7.17 -7.77
C VAL A 190 6.06 -6.58 -6.37
N GLU A 191 6.20 -7.41 -5.37
CA GLU A 191 6.13 -7.01 -3.97
C GLU A 191 7.40 -7.45 -3.23
N ALA A 192 8.03 -6.49 -2.56
CA ALA A 192 9.03 -6.77 -1.55
C ALA A 192 8.31 -6.90 -0.20
N HIS A 193 8.52 -8.01 0.50
CA HIS A 193 7.86 -8.27 1.78
C HIS A 193 8.82 -8.93 2.75
N ILE A 194 8.58 -8.75 4.05
CA ILE A 194 9.29 -9.51 5.08
C ILE A 194 8.89 -10.98 5.00
N GLU A 195 9.73 -11.87 5.48
CA GLU A 195 9.42 -13.30 5.50
C GLU A 195 8.22 -13.65 6.40
N GLN A 196 7.97 -12.86 7.45
CA GLN A 196 7.03 -13.17 8.55
C GLN A 196 7.30 -14.52 9.20
N GLY A 197 8.55 -14.95 9.21
CA GLY A 197 8.97 -16.25 9.70
C GLY A 197 10.47 -16.28 10.00
N PRO A 198 10.96 -17.36 10.65
CA PRO A 198 12.33 -17.45 11.11
C PRO A 198 13.27 -18.22 10.17
N VAL A 199 12.83 -18.68 9.01
CA VAL A 199 13.59 -19.65 8.21
C VAL A 199 14.78 -18.99 7.51
N LEU A 200 14.56 -17.82 6.88
CA LEU A 200 15.61 -17.09 6.20
C LEU A 200 16.62 -16.55 7.21
N ASP A 201 16.14 -15.97 8.31
CA ASP A 201 16.97 -15.45 9.39
C ASP A 201 17.86 -16.55 9.99
N GLN A 202 17.31 -17.70 10.37
CA GLN A 202 18.07 -18.83 10.91
C GLN A 202 19.09 -19.42 9.93
N LYS A 203 18.85 -19.30 8.64
CA LYS A 203 19.74 -19.78 7.58
C LYS A 203 20.70 -18.71 7.06
N ASN A 204 20.64 -17.47 7.57
CA ASN A 204 21.36 -16.31 7.06
C ASN A 204 21.18 -16.13 5.55
N ILE A 205 19.95 -16.28 5.06
CA ILE A 205 19.55 -16.03 3.68
C ILE A 205 18.89 -14.64 3.67
N GLU A 206 19.46 -13.70 2.89
CA GLU A 206 18.99 -12.32 2.83
C GLU A 206 17.71 -12.17 2.00
N ILE A 207 17.56 -12.95 0.94
CA ILE A 207 16.41 -12.93 0.03
C ILE A 207 15.98 -14.36 -0.26
N GLY A 208 14.68 -14.62 -0.17
CA GLY A 208 14.06 -15.92 -0.40
C GLY A 208 13.17 -15.97 -1.64
#